data_b9c882e51a4a4eb7764ea3f1960e3444
#
_entry.id   b9c882e51a4a4eb7764ea3f1960e3444
#
_cell.length_a   1.000
_cell.length_b   1.000
_cell.length_c   1.000
_cell.angle_alpha   90.00
_cell.angle_beta   90.00
_cell.angle_gamma   90.00
#
_symmetry.space_group_name_H-M   'P 1'
#
loop_
_entity.id
_entity.type
_entity.pdbx_description
1 polymer ?
#
loop_
_entity_poly.entity_id
_entity_poly.type
_entity_poly.pdbx_seq_one_letter_code
_entity_poly.pdbx_strand_id
1 'polypeptide(L)'
;MRFFPILFLFCFVFGFSQKYSKDEKAVLLQIKKLDSLMIMNDAQIVELFCTDVSFGHSNGWIQNLDDFKKDFSSKKVSYKEITQLKISELKKFKNAVSIRRTIKVAGLYKNQDFEMKLALLEIWTKKKSAWKLWSRQSVEIKP
;
A
#
# COMPACT_ATOMS: atom_id res chain seq x y z
N MET A 1 -47.75 -12.01 48.02
CA MET A 1 -47.35 -12.01 46.60
C MET A 1 -46.20 -11.03 46.41
N ARG A 2 -45.00 -11.55 46.19
CA ARG A 2 -43.80 -10.69 45.95
C ARG A 2 -43.56 -10.58 44.46
N PHE A 3 -43.73 -9.40 43.88
CA PHE A 3 -43.40 -9.11 42.48
C PHE A 3 -41.90 -8.89 42.38
N PHE A 4 -41.20 -9.76 41.62
CA PHE A 4 -39.82 -9.55 41.20
C PHE A 4 -39.81 -8.75 39.89
N PRO A 5 -39.19 -7.59 39.80
CA PRO A 5 -39.03 -6.90 38.52
C PRO A 5 -37.92 -7.57 37.71
N ILE A 6 -38.28 -8.08 36.54
CA ILE A 6 -37.34 -8.59 35.55
C ILE A 6 -36.63 -7.38 34.94
N LEU A 7 -35.36 -7.20 35.32
CA LEU A 7 -34.46 -6.20 34.74
C LEU A 7 -34.02 -6.65 33.35
N PHE A 8 -34.62 -6.06 32.30
CA PHE A 8 -34.22 -6.31 30.91
C PHE A 8 -32.87 -5.60 30.67
N LEU A 9 -31.78 -6.37 30.71
CA LEU A 9 -30.45 -5.88 30.38
C LEU A 9 -30.36 -5.72 28.85
N PHE A 10 -30.57 -4.49 28.36
CA PHE A 10 -30.35 -4.16 26.95
C PHE A 10 -28.83 -4.16 26.67
N CYS A 11 -28.30 -5.26 26.18
CA CYS A 11 -26.93 -5.33 25.63
C CYS A 11 -26.88 -4.47 24.35
N PHE A 12 -26.45 -3.21 24.47
CA PHE A 12 -26.04 -2.42 23.33
C PHE A 12 -24.79 -3.06 22.73
N VAL A 13 -24.99 -3.88 21.70
CA VAL A 13 -23.88 -4.31 20.83
C VAL A 13 -23.48 -3.09 20.02
N PHE A 14 -22.44 -2.38 20.45
CA PHE A 14 -21.77 -1.39 19.64
C PHE A 14 -21.19 -2.12 18.41
N GLY A 15 -21.94 -2.10 17.30
CA GLY A 15 -21.45 -2.52 16.01
C GLY A 15 -20.28 -1.62 15.64
N PHE A 16 -19.04 -2.12 15.77
CA PHE A 16 -17.86 -1.50 15.20
C PHE A 16 -18.08 -1.43 13.68
N SER A 17 -18.48 -0.27 13.19
CA SER A 17 -18.56 0.00 11.77
C SER A 17 -17.20 -0.35 11.14
N GLN A 18 -17.17 -1.36 10.29
CA GLN A 18 -15.94 -1.78 9.63
C GLN A 18 -15.48 -0.64 8.73
N LYS A 19 -14.42 0.06 9.12
CA LYS A 19 -13.84 1.21 8.42
C LYS A 19 -13.53 0.93 6.93
N TYR A 20 -13.25 -0.33 6.56
CA TYR A 20 -12.87 -0.72 5.20
C TYR A 20 -13.65 -1.95 4.74
N SER A 21 -14.03 -1.98 3.46
CA SER A 21 -14.64 -3.13 2.80
C SER A 21 -13.66 -4.31 2.68
N LYS A 22 -14.17 -5.50 2.30
CA LYS A 22 -13.34 -6.69 2.08
C LYS A 22 -12.22 -6.46 1.04
N ASP A 23 -12.56 -5.81 -0.07
CA ASP A 23 -11.61 -5.52 -1.16
C ASP A 23 -10.54 -4.50 -0.74
N GLU A 24 -10.94 -3.45 -0.02
CA GLU A 24 -10.00 -2.46 0.53
C GLU A 24 -9.04 -3.09 1.53
N LYS A 25 -9.52 -3.95 2.42
CA LYS A 25 -8.66 -4.73 3.34
C LYS A 25 -7.69 -5.63 2.58
N ALA A 26 -8.15 -6.28 1.50
CA ALA A 26 -7.30 -7.12 0.67
C ALA A 26 -6.18 -6.29 0.01
N VAL A 27 -6.48 -5.10 -0.51
CA VAL A 27 -5.47 -4.19 -1.08
C VAL A 27 -4.50 -3.72 0.00
N LEU A 28 -4.96 -3.36 1.20
CA LEU A 28 -4.07 -2.97 2.30
C LEU A 28 -3.10 -4.09 2.70
N LEU A 29 -3.50 -5.36 2.62
CA LEU A 29 -2.61 -6.50 2.83
C LEU A 29 -1.57 -6.63 1.70
N GLN A 30 -1.96 -6.41 0.43
CA GLN A 30 -1.01 -6.40 -0.68
C GLN A 30 0.01 -5.27 -0.55
N ILE A 31 -0.40 -4.09 -0.09
CA ILE A 31 0.50 -2.96 0.18
C ILE A 31 1.54 -3.32 1.25
N LYS A 32 1.12 -3.94 2.35
CA LYS A 32 2.05 -4.42 3.38
C LYS A 32 3.04 -5.45 2.83
N LYS A 33 2.55 -6.38 2.00
CA LYS A 33 3.40 -7.37 1.32
C LYS A 33 4.39 -6.69 0.38
N LEU A 34 3.94 -5.70 -0.40
CA LEU A 34 4.78 -4.91 -1.30
C LEU A 34 5.91 -4.21 -0.55
N ASP A 35 5.58 -3.48 0.52
CA ASP A 35 6.57 -2.77 1.33
C ASP A 35 7.59 -3.75 1.95
N SER A 36 7.13 -4.91 2.44
CA SER A 36 8.00 -5.95 2.99
C SER A 36 8.95 -6.54 1.95
N LEU A 37 8.44 -6.92 0.76
CA LEU A 37 9.26 -7.48 -0.33
C LEU A 37 10.25 -6.44 -0.87
N MET A 38 9.88 -5.15 -0.85
CA MET A 38 10.78 -4.06 -1.21
C MET A 38 11.98 -3.96 -0.24
N ILE A 39 11.73 -4.02 1.07
CA ILE A 39 12.78 -4.02 2.10
C ILE A 39 13.67 -5.25 1.98
N MET A 40 13.09 -6.43 1.79
CA MET A 40 13.84 -7.70 1.65
C MET A 40 14.58 -7.81 0.32
N ASN A 41 14.34 -6.91 -0.63
CA ASN A 41 14.80 -7.02 -2.03
C ASN A 41 14.45 -8.39 -2.64
N ASP A 42 13.23 -8.87 -2.38
CA ASP A 42 12.75 -10.18 -2.81
C ASP A 42 12.13 -10.10 -4.21
N ALA A 43 12.66 -10.92 -5.14
CA ALA A 43 12.20 -10.94 -6.54
C ALA A 43 10.72 -11.32 -6.71
N GLN A 44 10.09 -11.97 -5.72
CA GLN A 44 8.65 -12.27 -5.74
C GLN A 44 7.78 -11.00 -5.78
N ILE A 45 8.34 -9.82 -5.53
CA ILE A 45 7.65 -8.54 -5.63
C ILE A 45 6.97 -8.34 -7.00
N VAL A 46 7.55 -8.88 -8.08
CA VAL A 46 6.98 -8.76 -9.44
C VAL A 46 5.62 -9.46 -9.58
N GLU A 47 5.33 -10.44 -8.73
CA GLU A 47 4.03 -11.11 -8.71
C GLU A 47 2.89 -10.21 -8.25
N LEU A 48 3.21 -9.11 -7.56
CA LEU A 48 2.24 -8.11 -7.12
C LEU A 48 1.85 -7.12 -8.21
N PHE A 49 2.52 -7.15 -9.37
CA PHE A 49 2.36 -6.16 -10.43
C PHE A 49 1.53 -6.69 -11.59
N CYS A 50 0.82 -5.78 -12.27
CA CYS A 50 0.31 -6.03 -13.60
C CYS A 50 1.47 -6.04 -14.60
N THR A 51 1.29 -6.71 -15.74
CA THR A 51 2.30 -6.76 -16.80
C THR A 51 2.58 -5.40 -17.43
N ASP A 52 1.58 -4.52 -17.40
CA ASP A 52 1.58 -3.14 -17.91
C ASP A 52 1.71 -2.11 -16.75
N VAL A 53 2.27 -2.49 -15.61
CA VAL A 53 2.48 -1.59 -14.48
C VAL A 53 3.37 -0.41 -14.83
N SER A 54 3.07 0.76 -14.24
CA SER A 54 3.88 1.97 -14.39
C SER A 54 4.21 2.59 -13.03
N PHE A 55 5.45 3.08 -12.88
CA PHE A 55 5.91 3.77 -11.68
C PHE A 55 6.35 5.18 -12.07
N GLY A 56 5.56 6.18 -11.71
CA GLY A 56 5.91 7.58 -11.89
C GLY A 56 6.78 8.07 -10.72
N HIS A 57 7.87 8.74 -11.06
CA HIS A 57 8.83 9.32 -10.13
C HIS A 57 8.67 10.83 -10.03
N SER A 58 9.15 11.43 -8.93
CA SER A 58 9.04 12.89 -8.69
C SER A 58 9.79 13.75 -9.71
N ASN A 59 10.73 13.18 -10.45
CA ASN A 59 11.46 13.85 -11.54
C ASN A 59 10.78 13.74 -12.91
N GLY A 60 9.55 13.17 -12.96
CA GLY A 60 8.78 12.97 -14.20
C GLY A 60 9.13 11.69 -14.97
N TRP A 61 10.13 10.93 -14.55
CA TRP A 61 10.41 9.64 -15.17
C TRP A 61 9.32 8.62 -14.88
N ILE A 62 8.92 7.87 -15.93
CA ILE A 62 7.97 6.76 -15.80
C ILE A 62 8.73 5.48 -16.09
N GLN A 63 8.82 4.63 -15.07
CA GLN A 63 9.50 3.34 -15.09
C GLN A 63 8.47 2.25 -15.40
N ASN A 64 8.76 1.40 -16.38
CA ASN A 64 7.96 0.22 -16.70
C ASN A 64 8.44 -1.01 -15.88
N LEU A 65 7.79 -2.17 -16.10
CA LEU A 65 8.09 -3.40 -15.37
C LEU A 65 9.53 -3.89 -15.61
N ASP A 66 10.03 -3.80 -16.84
CA ASP A 66 11.37 -4.31 -17.17
C ASP A 66 12.46 -3.41 -16.61
N ASP A 67 12.28 -2.10 -16.67
CA ASP A 67 13.15 -1.13 -15.99
C ASP A 67 13.15 -1.36 -14.48
N PHE A 68 11.96 -1.60 -13.88
CA PHE A 68 11.85 -1.92 -12.46
C PHE A 68 12.65 -3.17 -12.11
N LYS A 69 12.47 -4.28 -12.84
CA LYS A 69 13.20 -5.53 -12.61
C LYS A 69 14.72 -5.34 -12.68
N LYS A 70 15.19 -4.58 -13.68
CA LYS A 70 16.61 -4.27 -13.87
C LYS A 70 17.18 -3.48 -12.68
N ASP A 71 16.51 -2.40 -12.29
CA ASP A 71 16.95 -1.56 -11.18
C ASP A 71 16.87 -2.31 -9.83
N PHE A 72 15.83 -3.11 -9.65
CA PHE A 72 15.61 -3.89 -8.43
C PHE A 72 16.66 -5.00 -8.27
N SER A 73 16.93 -5.78 -9.33
CA SER A 73 17.94 -6.84 -9.31
C SER A 73 19.37 -6.30 -9.12
N SER A 74 19.66 -5.12 -9.65
CA SER A 74 20.97 -4.46 -9.49
C SER A 74 21.16 -3.82 -8.12
N LYS A 75 20.11 -3.81 -7.26
CA LYS A 75 20.10 -3.12 -5.96
C LYS A 75 20.50 -1.65 -6.05
N LYS A 76 20.16 -1.00 -7.16
CA LYS A 76 20.39 0.44 -7.36
C LYS A 76 19.80 1.28 -6.23
N VAL A 77 18.63 0.84 -5.71
CA VAL A 77 18.01 1.29 -4.47
C VAL A 77 17.84 0.10 -3.57
N SER A 78 18.26 0.22 -2.31
CA SER A 78 18.01 -0.77 -1.27
C SER A 78 17.31 -0.08 -0.10
N TYR A 79 16.08 -0.49 0.19
CA TYR A 79 15.33 0.05 1.32
C TYR A 79 15.73 -0.66 2.61
N LYS A 80 16.08 0.10 3.65
CA LYS A 80 16.29 -0.38 5.02
C LYS A 80 14.99 -0.28 5.82
N GLU A 81 14.17 0.73 5.51
CA GLU A 81 12.91 1.01 6.20
C GLU A 81 11.89 1.60 5.24
N ILE A 82 10.64 1.17 5.38
CA ILE A 82 9.46 1.78 4.77
C ILE A 82 8.39 1.87 5.87
N THR A 83 8.11 3.07 6.36
CA THR A 83 7.13 3.32 7.41
C THR A 83 5.92 4.05 6.84
N GLN A 84 4.72 3.46 6.95
CA GLN A 84 3.49 4.13 6.57
C GLN A 84 3.08 5.14 7.64
N LEU A 85 3.10 6.43 7.28
CA LEU A 85 2.73 7.52 8.18
C LEU A 85 1.22 7.81 8.16
N LYS A 86 0.60 7.79 6.98
CA LYS A 86 -0.82 8.17 6.81
C LYS A 86 -1.41 7.52 5.57
N ILE A 87 -2.68 7.13 5.66
CA ILE A 87 -3.57 6.92 4.51
C ILE A 87 -4.54 8.11 4.50
N SER A 88 -4.46 8.95 3.48
CA SER A 88 -5.30 10.14 3.34
C SER A 88 -6.57 9.88 2.55
N GLU A 89 -6.53 8.90 1.64
CA GLU A 89 -7.68 8.53 0.83
C GLU A 89 -7.59 7.06 0.44
N LEU A 90 -8.73 6.38 0.43
CA LEU A 90 -8.88 5.04 -0.12
C LEU A 90 -10.27 4.96 -0.77
N LYS A 91 -10.31 4.68 -2.07
CA LYS A 91 -11.53 4.66 -2.87
C LYS A 91 -11.58 3.39 -3.72
N LYS A 92 -12.73 2.72 -3.69
CA LYS A 92 -13.01 1.59 -4.56
C LYS A 92 -13.95 1.99 -5.68
N PHE A 93 -13.62 1.58 -6.91
CA PHE A 93 -14.51 1.66 -8.06
C PHE A 93 -14.44 0.36 -8.87
N LYS A 94 -15.54 -0.37 -8.93
CA LYS A 94 -15.60 -1.69 -9.61
C LYS A 94 -14.46 -2.61 -9.15
N ASN A 95 -13.59 -3.01 -10.08
CA ASN A 95 -12.43 -3.88 -9.85
C ASN A 95 -11.13 -3.10 -9.63
N ALA A 96 -11.21 -1.84 -9.25
CA ALA A 96 -10.06 -1.00 -8.94
C ALA A 96 -10.17 -0.38 -7.54
N VAL A 97 -9.03 -0.21 -6.89
CA VAL A 97 -8.88 0.54 -5.64
C VAL A 97 -7.78 1.57 -5.84
N SER A 98 -8.11 2.83 -5.58
CA SER A 98 -7.17 3.95 -5.51
C SER A 98 -6.83 4.23 -4.06
N ILE A 99 -5.55 4.38 -3.76
CA ILE A 99 -5.09 4.77 -2.42
C ILE A 99 -4.08 5.91 -2.52
N ARG A 100 -4.27 6.91 -1.64
CA ARG A 100 -3.26 7.94 -1.38
C ARG A 100 -2.69 7.72 0.01
N ARG A 101 -1.38 7.51 0.08
CA ARG A 101 -0.67 7.31 1.34
C ARG A 101 0.62 8.10 1.40
N THR A 102 1.03 8.47 2.61
CA THR A 102 2.33 9.06 2.90
C THR A 102 3.19 8.03 3.60
N ILE A 103 4.41 7.85 3.12
CA ILE A 103 5.40 6.97 3.72
C ILE A 103 6.69 7.74 4.02
N LYS A 104 7.43 7.28 5.02
CA LYS A 104 8.82 7.60 5.24
C LYS A 104 9.65 6.43 4.74
N VAL A 105 10.69 6.69 3.99
CA VAL A 105 11.60 5.67 3.48
C VAL A 105 13.03 6.03 3.84
N ALA A 106 13.83 5.02 4.17
CA ALA A 106 15.27 5.15 4.37
C ALA A 106 15.98 3.97 3.72
N GLY A 107 17.20 4.19 3.24
CA GLY A 107 17.95 3.14 2.58
C GLY A 107 19.24 3.61 1.94
N LEU A 108 19.66 2.92 0.89
CA LEU A 108 20.84 3.24 0.09
C LEU A 108 20.43 3.47 -1.37
N TYR A 109 20.91 4.54 -1.96
CA TYR A 109 20.90 4.79 -3.40
C TYR A 109 22.35 4.87 -3.89
N LYS A 110 22.76 3.94 -4.74
CA LYS A 110 24.16 3.85 -5.19
C LYS A 110 25.17 3.90 -4.03
N ASN A 111 24.89 3.15 -2.96
CA ASN A 111 25.69 3.06 -1.73
C ASN A 111 25.76 4.35 -0.89
N GLN A 112 24.91 5.34 -1.15
CA GLN A 112 24.76 6.53 -0.33
C GLN A 112 23.47 6.47 0.46
N ASP A 113 23.54 6.77 1.75
CA ASP A 113 22.34 6.81 2.61
C ASP A 113 21.37 7.88 2.14
N PHE A 114 20.09 7.55 2.15
CA PHE A 114 19.00 8.50 1.93
C PHE A 114 17.88 8.30 2.93
N GLU A 115 17.18 9.38 3.23
CA GLU A 115 15.91 9.39 3.95
C GLU A 115 15.00 10.43 3.29
N MET A 116 13.74 10.06 3.03
CA MET A 116 12.77 10.98 2.45
C MET A 116 11.33 10.61 2.84
N LYS A 117 10.44 11.60 2.72
CA LYS A 117 8.99 11.38 2.77
C LYS A 117 8.42 11.38 1.36
N LEU A 118 7.56 10.42 1.07
CA LEU A 118 6.90 10.29 -0.22
C LEU A 118 5.39 10.34 -0.05
N ALA A 119 4.73 11.16 -0.87
CA ALA A 119 3.30 11.05 -1.13
C ALA A 119 3.11 10.10 -2.32
N LEU A 120 2.30 9.06 -2.11
CA LEU A 120 2.03 8.04 -3.11
C LEU A 120 0.57 8.09 -3.53
N LEU A 121 0.33 7.97 -4.85
CA LEU A 121 -0.93 7.54 -5.42
C LEU A 121 -0.70 6.15 -6.01
N GLU A 122 -1.47 5.17 -5.56
CA GLU A 122 -1.40 3.80 -6.07
C GLU A 122 -2.78 3.37 -6.59
N ILE A 123 -2.79 2.72 -7.75
CA ILE A 123 -3.98 2.12 -8.34
C ILE A 123 -3.77 0.61 -8.37
N TRP A 124 -4.61 -0.09 -7.62
CA TRP A 124 -4.66 -1.54 -7.58
C TRP A 124 -5.86 -2.04 -8.36
N THR A 125 -5.68 -3.07 -9.17
CA THR A 125 -6.74 -3.68 -9.98
C THR A 125 -6.87 -5.17 -9.67
N LYS A 126 -8.11 -5.66 -9.71
CA LYS A 126 -8.40 -7.07 -9.47
C LYS A 126 -8.26 -7.84 -10.79
N LYS A 127 -7.27 -8.72 -10.87
CA LYS A 127 -7.04 -9.64 -11.98
C LYS A 127 -7.39 -11.07 -11.53
N LYS A 128 -8.46 -11.64 -12.08
CA LYS A 128 -9.05 -12.91 -11.54
C LYS A 128 -9.41 -12.73 -10.07
N SER A 129 -8.73 -13.43 -9.16
CA SER A 129 -8.95 -13.36 -7.71
C SER A 129 -7.91 -12.52 -6.96
N ALA A 130 -6.84 -12.06 -7.63
CA ALA A 130 -5.73 -11.35 -7.01
C ALA A 130 -5.75 -9.85 -7.28
N TRP A 131 -5.42 -9.05 -6.26
CA TRP A 131 -5.17 -7.62 -6.40
C TRP A 131 -3.74 -7.38 -6.83
N LYS A 132 -3.55 -6.61 -7.91
CA LYS A 132 -2.25 -6.30 -8.50
C LYS A 132 -2.08 -4.80 -8.65
N LEU A 133 -0.88 -4.30 -8.38
CA LEU A 133 -0.55 -2.89 -8.61
C LEU A 133 -0.49 -2.64 -10.13
N TRP A 134 -1.24 -1.65 -10.58
CA TRP A 134 -1.29 -1.24 -11.96
C TRP A 134 -0.55 0.07 -12.22
N SER A 135 -0.65 1.03 -11.29
CA SER A 135 0.09 2.29 -11.41
C SER A 135 0.45 2.83 -10.04
N ARG A 136 1.63 3.45 -9.94
CA ARG A 136 2.08 4.19 -8.77
C ARG A 136 2.70 5.51 -9.22
N GLN A 137 2.30 6.61 -8.57
CA GLN A 137 2.98 7.89 -8.67
C GLN A 137 3.58 8.24 -7.31
N SER A 138 4.86 8.56 -7.29
CA SER A 138 5.59 9.01 -6.10
C SER A 138 5.96 10.47 -6.23
N VAL A 139 5.74 11.24 -5.18
CA VAL A 139 6.16 12.64 -5.08
C VAL A 139 6.90 12.83 -3.77
N GLU A 140 8.11 13.37 -3.84
CA GLU A 140 8.87 13.71 -2.64
C GLU A 140 8.23 14.91 -1.93
N ILE A 141 7.99 14.76 -0.63
CA ILE A 141 7.56 15.85 0.24
C ILE A 141 8.82 16.46 0.86
N LYS A 142 9.22 17.62 0.37
CA LYS A 142 10.31 18.38 0.97
C LYS A 142 9.88 19.01 2.29
N PRO A 143 10.82 19.19 3.25
CA PRO A 143 10.54 19.90 4.49
C PRO A 143 10.05 21.31 4.27
#